data_6363912ee9995da8d093a0e77a52bf21
#
_entry.id   6363912ee9995da8d093a0e77a52bf21
#
_cell.length_a   1.000
_cell.length_b   1.000
_cell.length_c   1.000
_cell.angle_alpha   90.00
_cell.angle_beta   90.00
_cell.angle_gamma   90.00
#
_symmetry.space_group_name_H-M   'P 1'
#
loop_
_entity.id
_entity.type
_entity.pdbx_description
1 polymer ?
#
loop_
_entity_poly.entity_id
_entity_poly.type
_entity_poly.pdbx_seq_one_letter_code
_entity_poly.pdbx_strand_id
1 'polypeptide(L)'
;MTDSKPSVSVIIPTYNCETYIAETINSVLNQTFKDVELIIVDDGSTDRTRQIVASYGGDVRLLTQLYSGVCVARNHGIREAAGQYICLMDHDDYWFPDKLALQVDEMKRRPETGLVYSTFLWWFPDTHGVFPPPESFTGHMGEIGIDEEFSGWIYHLLLLDCWVLTSAALIRAEVFDKCGVFDESLPYSEDWDLWLRISREYPFIKLKRPLTLYRQHPNQGNRLARAIDYRTELLTKAASKWGLCSPDGRCLTRARFKKNMARYHMEFGLKNLVAGNVELANRSFLKSWITSPARVKNLAYIPAALLGWRPKW
;
A
#
# COMPACT_ATOMS: atom_id res chain seq x y z
N MET A 1 23.35 26.93 11.65
CA MET A 1 22.69 25.61 11.50
C MET A 1 23.12 25.09 10.14
N THR A 2 23.76 23.97 10.07
CA THR A 2 24.23 23.38 8.81
C THR A 2 23.00 22.97 8.00
N ASP A 3 22.87 23.52 6.79
CA ASP A 3 21.85 23.19 5.77
C ASP A 3 22.04 21.75 5.25
N SER A 4 22.18 20.76 6.15
CA SER A 4 22.25 19.37 5.73
C SER A 4 20.84 18.89 5.42
N LYS A 5 20.63 18.41 4.19
CA LYS A 5 19.37 17.76 3.81
C LYS A 5 19.07 16.59 4.77
N PRO A 6 17.81 16.37 5.16
CA PRO A 6 17.44 15.23 5.99
C PRO A 6 17.74 13.92 5.26
N SER A 7 18.02 12.85 6.02
CA SER A 7 18.22 11.52 5.40
C SER A 7 16.88 10.94 4.90
N VAL A 8 15.80 11.16 5.63
CA VAL A 8 14.47 10.59 5.32
C VAL A 8 13.42 11.68 5.28
N SER A 9 12.61 11.70 4.23
CA SER A 9 11.35 12.44 4.19
C SER A 9 10.18 11.47 4.39
N VAL A 10 9.38 11.69 5.42
CA VAL A 10 8.13 10.96 5.66
C VAL A 10 6.98 11.82 5.16
N ILE A 11 6.17 11.27 4.26
CA ILE A 11 5.05 11.95 3.63
C ILE A 11 3.75 11.28 4.07
N ILE A 12 2.83 12.05 4.66
CA ILE A 12 1.51 11.60 5.07
C ILE A 12 0.45 12.39 4.29
N PRO A 13 -0.16 11.80 3.25
CA PRO A 13 -1.36 12.39 2.65
C PRO A 13 -2.51 12.25 3.62
N THR A 14 -3.28 13.30 3.87
CA THR A 14 -4.40 13.25 4.81
C THR A 14 -5.65 13.91 4.26
N TYR A 15 -6.80 13.32 4.56
CA TYR A 15 -8.12 13.84 4.26
C TYR A 15 -9.13 13.33 5.29
N ASN A 16 -9.75 14.25 6.06
CA ASN A 16 -10.78 13.93 7.06
C ASN A 16 -10.39 12.76 7.98
N CYS A 17 -9.28 12.91 8.70
CA CYS A 17 -8.71 11.88 9.58
C CYS A 17 -8.47 12.37 11.01
N GLU A 18 -9.34 13.23 11.54
CA GLU A 18 -9.19 13.79 12.88
C GLU A 18 -9.06 12.73 13.99
N THR A 19 -9.59 11.53 13.75
CA THR A 19 -9.59 10.44 14.73
C THR A 19 -8.21 9.79 14.90
N TYR A 20 -7.42 9.66 13.82
CA TYR A 20 -6.20 8.84 13.82
C TYR A 20 -4.91 9.64 13.60
N ILE A 21 -4.99 10.79 12.94
CA ILE A 21 -3.82 11.54 12.48
C ILE A 21 -2.81 11.87 13.59
N ALA A 22 -3.27 12.18 14.80
CA ALA A 22 -2.38 12.48 15.92
C ALA A 22 -1.54 11.27 16.34
N GLU A 23 -2.13 10.08 16.42
CA GLU A 23 -1.42 8.85 16.75
C GLU A 23 -0.41 8.48 15.65
N THR A 24 -0.79 8.64 14.39
CA THR A 24 0.08 8.46 13.23
C THR A 24 1.30 9.39 13.28
N ILE A 25 1.09 10.70 13.47
CA ILE A 25 2.18 11.69 13.62
C ILE A 25 3.11 11.32 14.77
N ASN A 26 2.56 11.02 15.94
CA ASN A 26 3.34 10.67 17.13
C ASN A 26 4.20 9.42 16.87
N SER A 27 3.71 8.44 16.11
CA SER A 27 4.48 7.23 15.78
C SER A 27 5.71 7.54 14.91
N VAL A 28 5.64 8.57 14.07
CA VAL A 28 6.78 9.06 13.26
C VAL A 28 7.75 9.87 14.11
N LEU A 29 7.28 10.82 14.92
CA LEU A 29 8.13 11.65 15.76
C LEU A 29 8.88 10.84 16.84
N ASN A 30 8.30 9.72 17.27
CA ASN A 30 8.90 8.79 18.24
C ASN A 30 9.84 7.75 17.61
N GLN A 31 10.16 7.83 16.30
CA GLN A 31 11.14 6.94 15.68
C GLN A 31 12.52 7.09 16.37
N THR A 32 13.27 5.98 16.50
CA THR A 32 14.64 6.00 17.03
C THR A 32 15.62 6.69 16.10
N PHE A 33 15.40 6.61 14.80
CA PHE A 33 16.12 7.36 13.77
C PHE A 33 15.61 8.82 13.72
N LYS A 34 16.51 9.81 13.93
CA LYS A 34 16.12 11.22 14.16
C LYS A 34 16.34 12.16 12.97
N ASP A 35 17.12 11.76 11.97
CA ASP A 35 17.40 12.62 10.80
C ASP A 35 16.26 12.51 9.77
N VAL A 36 15.11 13.07 10.16
CA VAL A 36 13.81 12.95 9.47
C VAL A 36 13.16 14.31 9.33
N GLU A 37 12.60 14.61 8.17
CA GLU A 37 11.55 15.61 8.00
C GLU A 37 10.18 14.91 7.87
N LEU A 38 9.16 15.52 8.47
CA LEU A 38 7.78 15.03 8.38
C LEU A 38 6.93 16.04 7.59
N ILE A 39 6.45 15.61 6.43
CA ILE A 39 5.61 16.39 5.53
C ILE A 39 4.20 15.81 5.55
N ILE A 40 3.22 16.61 5.95
CA ILE A 40 1.81 16.24 5.89
C ILE A 40 1.15 17.05 4.79
N VAL A 41 0.47 16.36 3.86
CA VAL A 41 -0.25 16.99 2.76
C VAL A 41 -1.74 16.86 3.03
N ASP A 42 -2.36 17.94 3.49
CA ASP A 42 -3.80 18.01 3.70
C ASP A 42 -4.52 18.22 2.38
N ASP A 43 -5.27 17.22 1.96
CA ASP A 43 -6.01 17.19 0.69
C ASP A 43 -7.42 17.79 0.84
N GLY A 44 -7.52 18.95 1.49
CA GLY A 44 -8.76 19.71 1.62
C GLY A 44 -9.69 19.21 2.73
N SER A 45 -9.17 18.78 3.87
CA SER A 45 -9.97 18.33 5.02
C SER A 45 -10.97 19.40 5.49
N THR A 46 -12.16 18.93 5.88
CA THR A 46 -13.28 19.74 6.38
C THR A 46 -13.57 19.53 7.88
N ASP A 47 -12.94 18.51 8.48
CA ASP A 47 -12.95 18.22 9.90
C ASP A 47 -11.78 18.93 10.64
N ARG A 48 -11.46 18.49 11.86
CA ARG A 48 -10.38 19.09 12.66
C ARG A 48 -8.98 18.60 12.28
N THR A 49 -8.81 17.76 11.25
CA THR A 49 -7.51 17.21 10.83
C THR A 49 -6.45 18.29 10.71
N ARG A 50 -6.74 19.37 9.95
CA ARG A 50 -5.78 20.48 9.75
C ARG A 50 -5.40 21.19 11.06
N GLN A 51 -6.36 21.37 11.96
CA GLN A 51 -6.11 22.02 13.25
C GLN A 51 -5.19 21.13 14.12
N ILE A 52 -5.43 19.83 14.13
CA ILE A 52 -4.60 18.87 14.86
C ILE A 52 -3.17 18.89 14.31
N VAL A 53 -2.99 18.81 12.99
CA VAL A 53 -1.66 18.84 12.36
C VAL A 53 -0.94 20.15 12.67
N ALA A 54 -1.63 21.30 12.58
CA ALA A 54 -1.05 22.60 12.86
C ALA A 54 -0.56 22.76 14.32
N SER A 55 -1.14 22.02 15.27
CA SER A 55 -0.72 22.06 16.68
C SER A 55 0.69 21.48 16.94
N TYR A 56 1.25 20.72 16.01
CA TYR A 56 2.63 20.19 16.11
C TYR A 56 3.72 21.24 15.78
N GLY A 57 3.33 22.40 15.25
CA GLY A 57 4.26 23.51 15.00
C GLY A 57 5.40 23.12 14.05
N GLY A 58 6.64 23.44 14.45
CA GLY A 58 7.84 23.23 13.62
C GLY A 58 8.26 21.76 13.44
N ASP A 59 7.68 20.81 14.17
CA ASP A 59 7.99 19.40 14.04
C ASP A 59 7.36 18.78 12.78
N VAL A 60 6.40 19.46 12.16
CA VAL A 60 5.65 19.02 11.00
C VAL A 60 5.57 20.13 9.95
N ARG A 61 5.95 19.81 8.73
CA ARG A 61 5.71 20.68 7.57
C ARG A 61 4.34 20.38 6.97
N LEU A 62 3.37 21.25 7.23
CA LEU A 62 2.01 21.12 6.67
C LEU A 62 1.92 21.79 5.30
N LEU A 63 1.56 21.01 4.29
CA LEU A 63 1.16 21.46 2.96
C LEU A 63 -0.36 21.33 2.83
N THR A 64 -1.00 22.24 2.11
CA THR A 64 -2.46 22.20 1.90
C THR A 64 -2.78 22.31 0.42
N GLN A 65 -3.78 21.57 -0.02
CA GLN A 65 -4.31 21.64 -1.38
C GLN A 65 -5.83 21.49 -1.38
N LEU A 66 -6.47 21.79 -2.51
CA LEU A 66 -7.87 21.42 -2.74
C LEU A 66 -7.97 19.92 -2.94
N TYR A 67 -9.06 19.32 -2.50
CA TYR A 67 -9.30 17.89 -2.64
C TYR A 67 -9.04 17.41 -4.07
N SER A 68 -8.04 16.56 -4.24
CA SER A 68 -7.55 16.10 -5.53
C SER A 68 -7.23 14.58 -5.55
N GLY A 69 -7.33 13.92 -4.39
CA GLY A 69 -7.09 12.49 -4.22
C GLY A 69 -5.68 12.13 -3.75
N VAL A 70 -5.57 10.93 -3.21
CA VAL A 70 -4.36 10.44 -2.51
C VAL A 70 -3.11 10.46 -3.38
N CYS A 71 -3.21 10.13 -4.68
CA CYS A 71 -2.08 10.15 -5.61
C CYS A 71 -1.50 11.57 -5.78
N VAL A 72 -2.38 12.56 -5.97
CA VAL A 72 -1.97 13.97 -6.11
C VAL A 72 -1.31 14.46 -4.83
N ALA A 73 -1.88 14.12 -3.66
CA ALA A 73 -1.32 14.49 -2.36
C ALA A 73 0.05 13.82 -2.10
N ARG A 74 0.21 12.52 -2.40
CA ARG A 74 1.50 11.83 -2.29
C ARG A 74 2.53 12.45 -3.24
N ASN A 75 2.15 12.70 -4.50
CA ASN A 75 3.03 13.33 -5.50
C ASN A 75 3.43 14.75 -5.11
N HIS A 76 2.52 15.51 -4.49
CA HIS A 76 2.84 16.83 -3.95
C HIS A 76 3.92 16.72 -2.86
N GLY A 77 3.74 15.81 -1.89
CA GLY A 77 4.74 15.57 -0.85
C GLY A 77 6.08 15.08 -1.41
N ILE A 78 6.10 14.20 -2.41
CA ILE A 78 7.33 13.71 -3.06
C ILE A 78 8.11 14.87 -3.71
N ARG A 79 7.44 15.79 -4.39
CA ARG A 79 8.09 16.97 -4.99
C ARG A 79 8.71 17.92 -3.98
N GLU A 80 8.15 17.98 -2.79
CA GLU A 80 8.58 18.86 -1.71
C GLU A 80 9.60 18.23 -0.74
N ALA A 81 9.81 16.91 -0.87
CA ALA A 81 10.74 16.14 -0.05
C ALA A 81 12.20 16.46 -0.41
N ALA A 82 13.05 16.58 0.62
CA ALA A 82 14.49 16.84 0.46
C ALA A 82 15.37 15.63 0.83
N GLY A 83 14.77 14.59 1.43
CA GLY A 83 15.47 13.41 1.94
C GLY A 83 16.05 12.50 0.85
N GLN A 84 17.13 11.83 1.20
CA GLN A 84 17.73 10.77 0.36
C GLN A 84 16.78 9.58 0.20
N TYR A 85 15.96 9.33 1.21
CA TYR A 85 14.95 8.28 1.24
C TYR A 85 13.57 8.88 1.48
N ILE A 86 12.56 8.29 0.85
CA ILE A 86 11.16 8.68 0.95
C ILE A 86 10.37 7.54 1.61
N CYS A 87 9.63 7.86 2.65
CA CYS A 87 8.58 7.01 3.19
C CYS A 87 7.22 7.63 2.89
N LEU A 88 6.27 6.77 2.53
CA LEU A 88 4.86 7.13 2.39
C LEU A 88 4.10 6.43 3.50
N MET A 89 3.32 7.16 4.27
CA MET A 89 2.55 6.61 5.38
C MET A 89 1.10 7.03 5.26
N ASP A 90 0.19 6.10 5.33
CA ASP A 90 -1.23 6.40 5.36
C ASP A 90 -1.60 7.01 6.72
N HIS A 91 -2.54 7.94 6.73
CA HIS A 91 -2.86 8.82 7.86
C HIS A 91 -3.52 8.11 9.05
N ASP A 92 -3.75 6.81 8.95
CA ASP A 92 -4.46 5.97 9.92
C ASP A 92 -3.60 4.79 10.43
N ASP A 93 -2.37 4.62 9.93
CA ASP A 93 -1.45 3.57 10.33
C ASP A 93 -0.54 4.01 11.50
N TYR A 94 0.21 3.04 12.04
CA TYR A 94 1.16 3.25 13.14
C TYR A 94 2.50 2.57 12.84
N TRP A 95 3.60 3.25 13.13
CA TRP A 95 4.95 2.71 13.01
C TRP A 95 5.57 2.37 14.37
N PHE A 96 6.16 1.18 14.47
CA PHE A 96 6.99 0.82 15.61
C PHE A 96 8.31 1.62 15.62
N PRO A 97 8.88 1.92 16.79
CA PRO A 97 9.98 2.89 16.94
C PRO A 97 11.23 2.62 16.10
N ASP A 98 11.55 1.35 15.80
CA ASP A 98 12.79 0.98 15.10
C ASP A 98 12.66 0.92 13.58
N LYS A 99 11.48 1.24 13.00
CA LYS A 99 11.22 1.04 11.57
C LYS A 99 12.23 1.77 10.70
N LEU A 100 12.39 3.07 10.89
CA LEU A 100 13.29 3.86 10.05
C LEU A 100 14.75 3.45 10.23
N ALA A 101 15.19 3.19 11.47
CA ALA A 101 16.56 2.77 11.75
C ALA A 101 16.92 1.48 11.00
N LEU A 102 16.05 0.46 11.08
CA LEU A 102 16.30 -0.83 10.43
C LEU A 102 16.26 -0.73 8.90
N GLN A 103 15.32 0.04 8.34
CA GLN A 103 15.20 0.17 6.90
C GLN A 103 16.33 1.01 6.29
N VAL A 104 16.74 2.10 6.95
CA VAL A 104 17.87 2.95 6.50
C VAL A 104 19.18 2.16 6.56
N ASP A 105 19.39 1.34 7.60
CA ASP A 105 20.57 0.49 7.70
C ASP A 105 20.66 -0.49 6.52
N GLU A 106 19.55 -1.15 6.13
CA GLU A 106 19.52 -2.03 4.97
C GLU A 106 19.74 -1.28 3.64
N MET A 107 19.20 -0.07 3.49
CA MET A 107 19.46 0.78 2.32
C MET A 107 20.94 1.16 2.20
N LYS A 108 21.61 1.45 3.33
CA LYS A 108 23.04 1.76 3.35
C LYS A 108 23.92 0.56 3.02
N ARG A 109 23.53 -0.64 3.48
CA ARG A 109 24.26 -1.88 3.21
C ARG A 109 24.14 -2.34 1.76
N ARG A 110 23.07 -1.97 1.08
CA ARG A 110 22.75 -2.43 -0.29
C ARG A 110 22.39 -1.25 -1.19
N PRO A 111 23.41 -0.56 -1.73
CA PRO A 111 23.20 0.64 -2.54
C PRO A 111 22.41 0.39 -3.84
N GLU A 112 22.37 -0.86 -4.34
CA GLU A 112 21.59 -1.26 -5.51
C GLU A 112 20.08 -1.37 -5.23
N THR A 113 19.66 -1.45 -3.94
CA THR A 113 18.26 -1.63 -3.55
C THR A 113 17.46 -0.35 -3.74
N GLY A 114 16.37 -0.42 -4.48
CA GLY A 114 15.46 0.72 -4.68
C GLY A 114 14.42 0.89 -3.58
N LEU A 115 14.01 -0.22 -2.94
CA LEU A 115 12.95 -0.22 -1.93
C LEU A 115 13.22 -1.27 -0.85
N VAL A 116 13.12 -0.84 0.43
CA VAL A 116 13.09 -1.73 1.59
C VAL A 116 11.69 -1.66 2.21
N TYR A 117 11.07 -2.81 2.45
CA TYR A 117 9.78 -2.87 3.12
C TYR A 117 9.80 -3.91 4.24
N SER A 118 8.81 -3.85 5.12
CA SER A 118 8.70 -4.79 6.23
C SER A 118 7.41 -5.58 6.18
N THR A 119 7.36 -6.67 6.93
CA THR A 119 6.11 -7.27 7.35
C THR A 119 5.31 -6.23 8.16
N PHE A 120 4.00 -6.39 8.21
CA PHE A 120 3.09 -5.57 9.01
C PHE A 120 2.11 -6.45 9.78
N LEU A 121 1.47 -5.90 10.80
CA LEU A 121 0.42 -6.56 11.56
C LEU A 121 -0.92 -5.87 11.28
N TRP A 122 -1.95 -6.66 11.12
CA TRP A 122 -3.32 -6.17 11.03
C TRP A 122 -3.76 -5.64 12.39
N TRP A 123 -4.29 -4.43 12.42
CA TRP A 123 -4.73 -3.77 13.63
C TRP A 123 -6.25 -3.61 13.63
N PHE A 124 -6.93 -4.53 14.26
CA PHE A 124 -8.38 -4.55 14.35
C PHE A 124 -8.86 -3.93 15.66
N PRO A 125 -9.97 -3.18 15.65
CA PRO A 125 -10.63 -2.78 16.88
C PRO A 125 -11.32 -3.98 17.54
N ASP A 126 -11.57 -3.89 18.83
CA ASP A 126 -12.40 -4.84 19.57
C ASP A 126 -13.90 -4.68 19.21
N THR A 127 -14.76 -5.43 19.91
CA THR A 127 -16.23 -5.39 19.70
C THR A 127 -16.86 -4.04 20.08
N HIS A 128 -16.16 -3.20 20.81
CA HIS A 128 -16.57 -1.83 21.18
C HIS A 128 -15.97 -0.75 20.27
N GLY A 129 -15.21 -1.14 19.25
CA GLY A 129 -14.57 -0.22 18.33
C GLY A 129 -13.24 0.38 18.84
N VAL A 130 -12.71 -0.15 19.95
CA VAL A 130 -11.46 0.32 20.57
C VAL A 130 -10.28 -0.47 20.02
N PHE A 131 -9.25 0.22 19.56
CA PHE A 131 -8.02 -0.41 19.09
C PHE A 131 -7.14 -0.81 20.28
N PRO A 132 -6.59 -2.04 20.30
CA PRO A 132 -5.58 -2.41 21.29
C PRO A 132 -4.38 -1.46 21.23
N PRO A 133 -3.77 -1.09 22.37
CA PRO A 133 -2.61 -0.20 22.34
C PRO A 133 -1.43 -0.85 21.58
N PRO A 134 -0.62 -0.07 20.83
CA PRO A 134 0.49 -0.62 20.02
C PRO A 134 1.47 -1.49 20.81
N GLU A 135 1.68 -1.21 22.10
CA GLU A 135 2.56 -1.96 22.99
C GLU A 135 2.11 -3.41 23.18
N SER A 136 0.82 -3.70 23.00
CA SER A 136 0.29 -5.07 23.11
C SER A 136 0.79 -6.01 22.01
N PHE A 137 1.35 -5.44 20.93
CA PHE A 137 1.90 -6.19 19.81
C PHE A 137 3.40 -6.52 19.95
N THR A 138 4.08 -6.06 21.00
CA THR A 138 5.52 -6.26 21.17
C THR A 138 5.94 -7.74 21.20
N GLY A 139 5.07 -8.62 21.71
CA GLY A 139 5.27 -10.08 21.66
C GLY A 139 5.21 -10.70 20.27
N HIS A 140 4.75 -9.97 19.25
CA HIS A 140 4.59 -10.43 17.86
C HIS A 140 5.68 -9.89 16.92
N MET A 141 6.71 -9.22 17.44
CA MET A 141 7.72 -8.54 16.62
C MET A 141 8.64 -9.49 15.86
N GLY A 142 8.71 -10.79 16.24
CA GLY A 142 9.56 -11.75 15.55
C GLY A 142 11.05 -11.40 15.56
N GLU A 143 11.83 -12.12 14.75
CA GLU A 143 13.28 -11.88 14.60
C GLU A 143 13.58 -10.76 13.60
N ILE A 144 14.72 -10.08 13.80
CA ILE A 144 15.30 -9.18 12.82
C ILE A 144 15.97 -10.05 11.75
N GLY A 145 15.66 -9.81 10.48
CA GLY A 145 16.26 -10.55 9.38
C GLY A 145 15.56 -10.23 8.06
N ILE A 146 16.13 -10.77 6.97
CA ILE A 146 15.60 -10.61 5.62
C ILE A 146 14.74 -11.82 5.27
N ASP A 147 13.59 -11.56 4.68
CA ASP A 147 12.74 -12.55 4.04
C ASP A 147 13.20 -12.73 2.58
N GLU A 148 14.06 -13.73 2.37
CA GLU A 148 14.69 -13.98 1.08
C GLU A 148 13.69 -14.36 -0.02
N GLU A 149 12.55 -14.99 0.33
CA GLU A 149 11.51 -15.36 -0.64
C GLU A 149 10.89 -14.12 -1.30
N PHE A 150 10.73 -13.06 -0.52
CA PHE A 150 10.11 -11.80 -0.95
C PHE A 150 11.14 -10.66 -1.14
N SER A 151 12.42 -11.01 -1.32
CA SER A 151 13.51 -10.06 -1.59
C SER A 151 14.12 -10.28 -2.97
N GLY A 152 14.89 -9.29 -3.46
CA GLY A 152 15.50 -9.28 -4.78
C GLY A 152 14.53 -8.77 -5.86
N TRP A 153 14.60 -9.35 -7.05
CA TRP A 153 13.77 -8.96 -8.20
C TRP A 153 12.39 -9.61 -8.11
N ILE A 154 11.46 -8.98 -7.42
CA ILE A 154 10.14 -9.56 -7.04
C ILE A 154 9.01 -9.25 -8.02
N TYR A 155 9.27 -8.73 -9.22
CA TYR A 155 8.22 -8.42 -10.20
C TYR A 155 7.27 -9.61 -10.45
N HIS A 156 7.81 -10.84 -10.63
CA HIS A 156 7.01 -12.04 -10.82
C HIS A 156 6.10 -12.36 -9.63
N LEU A 157 6.48 -11.98 -8.40
CA LEU A 157 5.63 -12.11 -7.20
C LEU A 157 4.56 -11.03 -7.16
N LEU A 158 4.92 -9.79 -7.55
CA LEU A 158 3.97 -8.69 -7.64
C LEU A 158 2.89 -8.90 -8.70
N LEU A 159 3.08 -9.80 -9.67
CA LEU A 159 2.02 -10.24 -10.56
C LEU A 159 1.00 -11.18 -9.88
N LEU A 160 1.28 -11.65 -8.66
CA LEU A 160 0.38 -12.49 -7.87
C LEU A 160 -0.38 -11.71 -6.81
N ASP A 161 0.30 -10.77 -6.13
CA ASP A 161 -0.34 -9.96 -5.08
C ASP A 161 0.46 -8.67 -4.81
N CYS A 162 -0.19 -7.68 -4.18
CA CYS A 162 0.47 -6.49 -3.69
C CYS A 162 1.14 -6.79 -2.34
N TRP A 163 2.39 -7.25 -2.37
CA TRP A 163 3.13 -7.66 -1.19
C TRP A 163 3.70 -6.50 -0.38
N VAL A 164 3.69 -5.30 -0.93
CA VAL A 164 4.24 -4.09 -0.32
C VAL A 164 3.10 -3.20 0.14
N LEU A 165 2.94 -3.08 1.46
CA LEU A 165 2.07 -2.07 2.04
C LEU A 165 2.76 -0.69 1.95
N THR A 166 2.06 0.33 1.49
CA THR A 166 2.60 1.69 1.31
C THR A 166 3.24 2.20 2.59
N SER A 167 2.56 2.11 3.72
CA SER A 167 3.07 2.52 5.03
C SER A 167 4.26 1.69 5.54
N ALA A 168 4.55 0.54 4.94
CA ALA A 168 5.67 -0.30 5.34
C ALA A 168 6.94 -0.08 4.52
N ALA A 169 6.90 0.76 3.47
CA ALA A 169 7.99 0.97 2.53
C ALA A 169 8.90 2.15 2.89
N LEU A 170 10.19 2.02 2.56
CA LEU A 170 11.19 3.08 2.44
C LEU A 170 11.79 2.98 1.03
N ILE A 171 11.80 4.07 0.30
CA ILE A 171 12.15 4.13 -1.13
C ILE A 171 13.34 5.08 -1.28
N ARG A 172 14.32 4.73 -2.11
CA ARG A 172 15.40 5.64 -2.47
C ARG A 172 14.84 6.78 -3.34
N ALA A 173 15.13 8.04 -3.04
CA ALA A 173 14.53 9.19 -3.73
C ALA A 173 14.77 9.16 -5.26
N GLU A 174 15.96 8.76 -5.70
CA GLU A 174 16.32 8.65 -7.13
C GLU A 174 15.44 7.64 -7.92
N VAL A 175 14.75 6.74 -7.23
CA VAL A 175 13.81 5.80 -7.86
C VAL A 175 12.67 6.54 -8.55
N PHE A 176 12.23 7.65 -7.97
CA PHE A 176 11.15 8.46 -8.56
C PHE A 176 11.57 9.18 -9.84
N ASP A 177 12.85 9.52 -9.98
CA ASP A 177 13.39 10.11 -11.22
C ASP A 177 13.34 9.09 -12.37
N LYS A 178 13.62 7.83 -12.09
CA LYS A 178 13.70 6.76 -13.08
C LYS A 178 12.35 6.08 -13.34
N CYS A 179 11.60 5.80 -12.30
CA CYS A 179 10.34 5.03 -12.38
C CYS A 179 9.10 5.92 -12.44
N GLY A 180 9.24 7.23 -12.20
CA GLY A 180 8.13 8.17 -12.05
C GLY A 180 7.42 8.03 -10.70
N VAL A 181 6.46 8.90 -10.47
CA VAL A 181 5.64 9.00 -9.26
C VAL A 181 4.31 8.23 -9.41
N PHE A 182 3.35 8.41 -8.50
CA PHE A 182 2.03 7.78 -8.60
C PHE A 182 1.28 8.24 -9.85
N ASP A 183 0.58 7.32 -10.51
CA ASP A 183 -0.32 7.64 -11.62
C ASP A 183 -1.61 8.24 -11.07
N GLU A 184 -1.79 9.56 -11.25
CA GLU A 184 -2.93 10.32 -10.73
C GLU A 184 -4.26 9.92 -11.40
N SER A 185 -4.22 9.18 -12.50
CA SER A 185 -5.41 8.63 -13.14
C SER A 185 -5.94 7.36 -12.48
N LEU A 186 -5.18 6.77 -11.55
CA LEU A 186 -5.54 5.54 -10.84
C LEU A 186 -6.15 5.87 -9.47
N PRO A 187 -7.47 5.72 -9.30
CA PRO A 187 -8.11 5.95 -8.01
C PRO A 187 -8.00 4.74 -7.06
N TYR A 188 -7.33 3.66 -7.49
CA TYR A 188 -7.14 2.43 -6.75
C TYR A 188 -6.04 1.57 -7.37
N SER A 189 -5.28 0.84 -6.52
CA SER A 189 -4.08 0.05 -6.91
C SER A 189 -2.94 0.91 -7.47
N GLU A 190 -2.92 2.18 -7.13
CA GLU A 190 -1.92 3.17 -7.52
C GLU A 190 -0.53 2.84 -6.94
N ASP A 191 -0.52 2.29 -5.72
CA ASP A 191 0.68 1.78 -5.06
C ASP A 191 1.23 0.56 -5.77
N TRP A 192 0.36 -0.38 -6.11
CA TRP A 192 0.76 -1.59 -6.83
C TRP A 192 1.32 -1.28 -8.23
N ASP A 193 0.76 -0.30 -8.93
CA ASP A 193 1.32 0.20 -10.20
C ASP A 193 2.76 0.69 -10.01
N LEU A 194 2.99 1.52 -8.98
CA LEU A 194 4.30 2.03 -8.67
C LEU A 194 5.28 0.89 -8.32
N TRP A 195 4.87 -0.07 -7.49
CA TRP A 195 5.72 -1.22 -7.13
C TRP A 195 6.08 -2.09 -8.34
N LEU A 196 5.14 -2.31 -9.26
CA LEU A 196 5.41 -3.03 -10.51
C LEU A 196 6.46 -2.31 -11.35
N ARG A 197 6.38 -0.97 -11.48
CA ARG A 197 7.37 -0.18 -12.22
C ARG A 197 8.75 -0.22 -11.56
N ILE A 198 8.82 0.00 -10.25
CA ILE A 198 10.07 -0.02 -9.51
C ILE A 198 10.73 -1.40 -9.57
N SER A 199 9.97 -2.48 -9.43
CA SER A 199 10.51 -3.84 -9.45
C SER A 199 11.08 -4.30 -10.80
N ARG A 200 10.92 -3.50 -11.86
CA ARG A 200 11.58 -3.70 -13.15
C ARG A 200 12.98 -3.11 -13.20
N GLU A 201 13.25 -2.12 -12.35
CA GLU A 201 14.45 -1.31 -12.40
C GLU A 201 15.37 -1.53 -11.18
N TYR A 202 14.79 -2.01 -10.06
CA TYR A 202 15.50 -2.17 -8.79
C TYR A 202 15.08 -3.44 -8.05
N PRO A 203 16.02 -4.09 -7.33
CA PRO A 203 15.67 -5.13 -6.37
C PRO A 203 15.06 -4.52 -5.10
N PHE A 204 14.25 -5.31 -4.40
CA PHE A 204 13.59 -4.98 -3.14
C PHE A 204 14.18 -5.80 -2.01
N ILE A 205 14.10 -5.30 -0.78
CA ILE A 205 14.42 -6.05 0.43
C ILE A 205 13.21 -6.06 1.35
N LYS A 206 12.81 -7.25 1.80
CA LYS A 206 11.77 -7.43 2.81
C LYS A 206 12.37 -7.79 4.15
N LEU A 207 12.06 -6.99 5.17
CA LEU A 207 12.35 -7.31 6.56
C LEU A 207 11.27 -8.26 7.11
N LYS A 208 11.68 -9.32 7.81
CA LYS A 208 10.78 -10.27 8.46
C LYS A 208 9.99 -9.63 9.59
N ARG A 209 10.66 -8.74 10.36
CA ARG A 209 10.09 -8.09 11.52
C ARG A 209 8.94 -7.17 11.12
N PRO A 210 7.75 -7.30 11.73
CA PRO A 210 6.67 -6.34 11.54
C PRO A 210 7.07 -4.98 12.12
N LEU A 211 7.03 -3.93 11.29
CA LEU A 211 7.41 -2.58 11.69
C LEU A 211 6.26 -1.57 11.54
N THR A 212 5.09 -2.05 11.12
CA THR A 212 3.89 -1.24 10.88
C THR A 212 2.66 -1.97 11.39
N LEU A 213 1.78 -1.25 12.08
CA LEU A 213 0.40 -1.67 12.32
C LEU A 213 -0.49 -1.08 11.22
N TYR A 214 -1.16 -1.95 10.49
CA TYR A 214 -2.12 -1.59 9.45
C TYR A 214 -3.53 -1.57 10.06
N ARG A 215 -4.02 -0.37 10.33
CA ARG A 215 -5.31 -0.17 10.98
C ARG A 215 -6.45 -0.63 10.09
N GLN A 216 -7.48 -1.22 10.70
CA GLN A 216 -8.66 -1.71 10.00
C GLN A 216 -9.91 -1.03 10.52
N HIS A 217 -10.55 -0.20 9.69
CA HIS A 217 -11.79 0.49 10.02
C HIS A 217 -12.74 0.58 8.82
N PRO A 218 -14.05 0.85 9.03
CA PRO A 218 -15.06 0.79 7.96
C PRO A 218 -14.83 1.77 6.81
N ASN A 219 -14.19 2.91 7.08
CA ASN A 219 -14.04 4.00 6.11
C ASN A 219 -12.82 3.84 5.17
N GLN A 220 -12.10 2.71 5.21
CA GLN A 220 -10.95 2.48 4.35
C GLN A 220 -11.34 2.34 2.88
N GLY A 221 -10.57 2.99 2.00
CA GLY A 221 -10.82 3.01 0.56
C GLY A 221 -10.78 1.64 -0.12
N ASN A 222 -10.04 0.66 0.43
CA ASN A 222 -9.95 -0.70 -0.09
C ASN A 222 -11.22 -1.55 0.11
N ARG A 223 -12.15 -1.11 0.96
CA ARG A 223 -13.43 -1.81 1.25
C ARG A 223 -14.53 -1.45 0.28
N LEU A 224 -14.41 -0.35 -0.45
CA LEU A 224 -15.44 0.12 -1.36
C LEU A 224 -15.57 -0.78 -2.59
N ALA A 225 -16.80 -1.13 -2.96
CA ALA A 225 -17.09 -1.75 -4.25
C ALA A 225 -16.88 -0.71 -5.36
N ARG A 226 -16.24 -1.12 -6.46
CA ARG A 226 -15.90 -0.24 -7.58
C ARG A 226 -16.54 -0.75 -8.86
N ALA A 227 -16.77 0.16 -9.83
CA ALA A 227 -17.29 -0.20 -11.14
C ALA A 227 -16.23 -0.86 -12.05
N ILE A 228 -14.95 -0.58 -11.81
CA ILE A 228 -13.81 -1.07 -12.60
C ILE A 228 -12.96 -2.00 -11.77
N ASP A 229 -12.53 -3.12 -12.35
CA ASP A 229 -11.57 -4.06 -11.74
C ASP A 229 -10.14 -3.61 -12.02
N TYR A 230 -9.71 -2.53 -11.34
CA TYR A 230 -8.40 -1.91 -11.52
C TYR A 230 -7.23 -2.90 -11.33
N ARG A 231 -7.36 -3.89 -10.44
CA ARG A 231 -6.31 -4.89 -10.19
C ARG A 231 -6.06 -5.76 -11.42
N THR A 232 -7.12 -6.28 -12.03
CA THR A 232 -6.96 -7.13 -13.22
C THR A 232 -6.55 -6.34 -14.45
N GLU A 233 -7.01 -5.08 -14.59
CA GLU A 233 -6.54 -4.19 -15.65
C GLU A 233 -5.06 -3.87 -15.51
N LEU A 234 -4.60 -3.50 -14.31
CA LEU A 234 -3.21 -3.23 -13.99
C LEU A 234 -2.31 -4.43 -14.30
N LEU A 235 -2.65 -5.61 -13.77
CA LEU A 235 -1.86 -6.83 -13.97
C LEU A 235 -1.84 -7.27 -15.43
N THR A 236 -2.93 -7.09 -16.17
CA THR A 236 -2.98 -7.37 -17.60
C THR A 236 -2.04 -6.43 -18.37
N LYS A 237 -2.09 -5.12 -18.06
CA LYS A 237 -1.22 -4.10 -18.66
C LYS A 237 0.26 -4.41 -18.36
N ALA A 238 0.60 -4.72 -17.11
CA ALA A 238 1.96 -5.07 -16.70
C ALA A 238 2.47 -6.32 -17.42
N ALA A 239 1.69 -7.42 -17.42
CA ALA A 239 2.06 -8.67 -18.09
C ALA A 239 2.18 -8.52 -19.62
N SER A 240 1.37 -7.66 -20.24
CA SER A 240 1.46 -7.34 -21.67
C SER A 240 2.72 -6.54 -22.00
N LYS A 241 3.10 -5.60 -21.13
CA LYS A 241 4.26 -4.72 -21.32
C LYS A 241 5.58 -5.42 -21.03
N TRP A 242 5.66 -6.20 -19.94
CA TRP A 242 6.92 -6.72 -19.41
C TRP A 242 6.99 -8.25 -19.35
N GLY A 243 5.93 -8.96 -19.77
CA GLY A 243 5.85 -10.40 -19.64
C GLY A 243 5.62 -10.87 -18.21
N LEU A 244 6.00 -12.12 -17.93
CA LEU A 244 5.77 -12.77 -16.64
C LEU A 244 7.05 -13.03 -15.84
N CYS A 245 8.20 -12.49 -16.30
CA CYS A 245 9.51 -12.74 -15.72
C CYS A 245 10.09 -11.47 -15.07
N SER A 246 10.71 -11.63 -13.92
CA SER A 246 11.56 -10.61 -13.30
C SER A 246 12.85 -10.40 -14.09
N PRO A 247 13.58 -9.29 -13.90
CA PRO A 247 14.85 -9.02 -14.58
C PRO A 247 15.94 -10.09 -14.37
N ASP A 248 15.90 -10.80 -13.25
CA ASP A 248 16.83 -11.91 -12.91
C ASP A 248 16.44 -13.26 -13.53
N GLY A 249 15.39 -13.30 -14.35
CA GLY A 249 14.93 -14.51 -15.03
C GLY A 249 13.93 -15.37 -14.25
N ARG A 250 13.60 -15.07 -13.01
CA ARG A 250 12.53 -15.76 -12.27
C ARG A 250 11.18 -15.42 -12.89
N CYS A 251 10.41 -16.46 -13.24
CA CYS A 251 9.17 -16.30 -14.01
C CYS A 251 7.96 -16.95 -13.35
N LEU A 252 6.78 -16.36 -13.59
CA LEU A 252 5.52 -17.06 -13.38
C LEU A 252 5.16 -17.91 -14.60
N THR A 253 4.59 -19.08 -14.35
CA THR A 253 3.92 -19.84 -15.42
C THR A 253 2.63 -19.12 -15.84
N ARG A 254 2.28 -19.21 -17.13
CA ARG A 254 1.00 -18.67 -17.64
C ARG A 254 -0.20 -19.26 -16.89
N ALA A 255 -0.13 -20.54 -16.51
CA ALA A 255 -1.19 -21.21 -15.75
C ALA A 255 -1.37 -20.57 -14.36
N ARG A 256 -0.27 -20.30 -13.62
CA ARG A 256 -0.32 -19.65 -12.29
C ARG A 256 -0.86 -18.23 -12.41
N PHE A 257 -0.41 -17.45 -13.39
CA PHE A 257 -0.91 -16.10 -13.64
C PHE A 257 -2.43 -16.10 -13.94
N LYS A 258 -2.90 -16.95 -14.89
CA LYS A 258 -4.33 -17.08 -15.20
C LYS A 258 -5.16 -17.49 -13.97
N LYS A 259 -4.67 -18.45 -13.18
CA LYS A 259 -5.34 -18.87 -11.94
C LYS A 259 -5.49 -17.70 -10.96
N ASN A 260 -4.48 -16.83 -10.87
CA ASN A 260 -4.52 -15.65 -10.02
C ASN A 260 -5.49 -14.59 -10.56
N MET A 261 -5.47 -14.30 -11.85
CA MET A 261 -6.43 -13.39 -12.50
C MET A 261 -7.88 -13.84 -12.29
N ALA A 262 -8.14 -15.15 -12.40
CA ALA A 262 -9.46 -15.71 -12.13
C ALA A 262 -9.88 -15.51 -10.64
N ARG A 263 -8.95 -15.55 -9.69
CA ARG A 263 -9.19 -15.22 -8.29
C ARG A 263 -9.62 -13.76 -8.14
N TYR A 264 -8.93 -12.81 -8.75
CA TYR A 264 -9.27 -11.39 -8.68
C TYR A 264 -10.61 -11.07 -9.31
N HIS A 265 -10.93 -11.63 -10.48
CA HIS A 265 -12.27 -11.50 -11.07
C HIS A 265 -13.34 -12.04 -10.10
N MET A 266 -13.07 -13.16 -9.41
CA MET A 266 -14.01 -13.71 -8.44
C MET A 266 -14.20 -12.76 -7.24
N GLU A 267 -13.12 -12.26 -6.65
CA GLU A 267 -13.17 -11.31 -5.52
C GLU A 267 -13.89 -10.02 -5.88
N PHE A 268 -13.62 -9.48 -7.07
CA PHE A 268 -14.31 -8.31 -7.59
C PHE A 268 -15.82 -8.58 -7.76
N GLY A 269 -16.18 -9.74 -8.32
CA GLY A 269 -17.57 -10.17 -8.45
C GLY A 269 -18.28 -10.27 -7.10
N LEU A 270 -17.63 -10.88 -6.10
CA LEU A 270 -18.20 -11.00 -4.74
C LEU A 270 -18.40 -9.64 -4.07
N LYS A 271 -17.42 -8.72 -4.15
CA LYS A 271 -17.56 -7.36 -3.62
C LYS A 271 -18.75 -6.61 -4.24
N ASN A 272 -18.90 -6.70 -5.55
CA ASN A 272 -20.00 -6.07 -6.27
C ASN A 272 -21.34 -6.73 -5.97
N LEU A 273 -21.36 -8.04 -5.74
CA LEU A 273 -22.57 -8.75 -5.35
C LEU A 273 -23.07 -8.30 -3.97
N VAL A 274 -22.16 -8.12 -2.99
CA VAL A 274 -22.49 -7.57 -1.65
C VAL A 274 -23.04 -6.16 -1.78
N ALA A 275 -22.47 -5.33 -2.65
CA ALA A 275 -22.91 -3.96 -2.93
C ALA A 275 -24.23 -3.87 -3.73
N GLY A 276 -24.79 -5.00 -4.18
CA GLY A 276 -26.03 -5.05 -4.95
C GLY A 276 -25.86 -4.92 -6.48
N ASN A 277 -24.63 -4.80 -6.98
CA ASN A 277 -24.30 -4.68 -8.41
C ASN A 277 -24.31 -6.05 -9.13
N VAL A 278 -25.48 -6.70 -9.20
CA VAL A 278 -25.63 -8.11 -9.65
C VAL A 278 -25.10 -8.33 -11.06
N GLU A 279 -25.39 -7.42 -12.00
CA GLU A 279 -24.94 -7.55 -13.39
C GLU A 279 -23.40 -7.54 -13.50
N LEU A 280 -22.77 -6.60 -12.81
CA LEU A 280 -21.32 -6.49 -12.79
C LEU A 280 -20.66 -7.71 -12.12
N ALA A 281 -21.27 -8.20 -11.02
CA ALA A 281 -20.85 -9.41 -10.35
C ALA A 281 -20.88 -10.62 -11.29
N ASN A 282 -22.00 -10.83 -11.99
CA ASN A 282 -22.17 -11.96 -12.91
C ASN A 282 -21.20 -11.91 -14.09
N ARG A 283 -21.00 -10.72 -14.69
CA ARG A 283 -19.96 -10.54 -15.72
C ARG A 283 -18.57 -10.93 -15.20
N SER A 284 -18.27 -10.60 -13.96
CA SER A 284 -16.98 -10.91 -13.36
C SER A 284 -16.81 -12.40 -13.03
N PHE A 285 -17.86 -13.08 -12.56
CA PHE A 285 -17.85 -14.53 -12.36
C PHE A 285 -17.62 -15.27 -13.67
N LEU A 286 -18.25 -14.81 -14.75
CA LEU A 286 -18.03 -15.37 -16.10
C LEU A 286 -16.58 -15.16 -16.56
N LYS A 287 -16.02 -13.93 -16.39
CA LYS A 287 -14.59 -13.67 -16.68
C LYS A 287 -13.68 -14.59 -15.88
N SER A 288 -13.96 -14.78 -14.59
CA SER A 288 -13.20 -15.69 -13.72
C SER A 288 -13.18 -17.12 -14.30
N TRP A 289 -14.32 -17.63 -14.72
CA TRP A 289 -14.41 -18.96 -15.31
C TRP A 289 -13.69 -19.07 -16.67
N ILE A 290 -13.91 -18.10 -17.57
CA ILE A 290 -13.22 -18.09 -18.89
C ILE A 290 -11.71 -18.06 -18.72
N THR A 291 -11.20 -17.29 -17.74
CA THR A 291 -9.78 -17.16 -17.46
C THR A 291 -9.15 -18.44 -16.90
N SER A 292 -9.91 -19.20 -16.09
CA SER A 292 -9.49 -20.48 -15.51
C SER A 292 -10.67 -21.45 -15.40
N PRO A 293 -10.99 -22.21 -16.49
CA PRO A 293 -12.17 -23.08 -16.56
C PRO A 293 -12.24 -24.18 -15.50
N ALA A 294 -11.10 -24.59 -14.93
CA ALA A 294 -11.06 -25.56 -13.83
C ALA A 294 -11.79 -25.09 -12.56
N ARG A 295 -12.13 -23.80 -12.47
CA ARG A 295 -12.91 -23.21 -11.36
C ARG A 295 -14.42 -23.20 -11.63
N VAL A 296 -15.00 -24.34 -12.02
CA VAL A 296 -16.44 -24.49 -12.34
C VAL A 296 -17.32 -23.97 -11.20
N LYS A 297 -16.89 -24.10 -9.93
CA LYS A 297 -17.61 -23.55 -8.77
C LYS A 297 -17.95 -22.05 -8.89
N ASN A 298 -17.16 -21.28 -9.65
CA ASN A 298 -17.39 -19.86 -9.83
C ASN A 298 -18.66 -19.56 -10.61
N LEU A 299 -19.09 -20.48 -11.48
CA LEU A 299 -20.37 -20.35 -12.23
C LEU A 299 -21.58 -20.51 -11.32
N ALA A 300 -21.49 -21.25 -10.19
CA ALA A 300 -22.61 -21.43 -9.27
C ALA A 300 -23.06 -20.11 -8.61
N TYR A 301 -22.17 -19.11 -8.55
CA TYR A 301 -22.53 -17.79 -8.00
C TYR A 301 -23.45 -16.99 -8.91
N ILE A 302 -23.49 -17.26 -10.22
CA ILE A 302 -24.35 -16.56 -11.17
C ILE A 302 -25.85 -16.80 -10.87
N PRO A 303 -26.35 -18.07 -10.87
CA PRO A 303 -27.74 -18.31 -10.51
C PRO A 303 -28.04 -17.93 -9.05
N ALA A 304 -27.11 -18.15 -8.13
CA ALA A 304 -27.30 -17.75 -6.74
C ALA A 304 -27.51 -16.23 -6.59
N ALA A 305 -26.71 -15.43 -7.31
CA ALA A 305 -26.87 -13.97 -7.33
C ALA A 305 -28.24 -13.52 -7.93
N LEU A 306 -28.70 -14.18 -8.99
CA LEU A 306 -29.99 -13.89 -9.63
C LEU A 306 -31.17 -14.26 -8.70
N LEU A 307 -31.00 -15.27 -7.85
CA LEU A 307 -31.98 -15.68 -6.82
C LEU A 307 -31.91 -14.85 -5.53
N GLY A 308 -31.11 -13.77 -5.52
CA GLY A 308 -31.04 -12.86 -4.38
C GLY A 308 -30.05 -13.27 -3.28
N TRP A 309 -29.29 -14.37 -3.48
CA TRP A 309 -28.24 -14.74 -2.52
C TRP A 309 -27.15 -13.68 -2.43
N ARG A 310 -26.68 -13.41 -1.21
CA ARG A 310 -25.57 -12.51 -0.91
C ARG A 310 -24.62 -13.20 0.07
N PRO A 311 -23.29 -13.12 -0.15
CA PRO A 311 -22.34 -13.62 0.84
C PRO A 311 -22.45 -12.80 2.12
N LYS A 312 -22.32 -13.47 3.26
CA LYS A 312 -22.18 -12.82 4.58
C LYS A 312 -20.67 -12.76 4.86
N TRP A 313 -20.16 -11.56 5.02
CA TRP A 313 -18.77 -11.31 5.44
C TRP A 313 -18.73 -10.86 6.88
#